data_06e8424f04a667d9cf11b43d85c8a808
#
_entry.id   06e8424f04a667d9cf11b43d85c8a808
#
_cell.length_a   1.000
_cell.length_b   1.000
_cell.length_c   1.000
_cell.angle_alpha   90.00
_cell.angle_beta   90.00
_cell.angle_gamma   90.00
#
_symmetry.space_group_name_H-M   'P 1'
#
loop_
_entity.id
_entity.type
_entity.pdbx_description
1 polymer ?
#
loop_
_entity_poly.entity_id
_entity_poly.type
_entity_poly.pdbx_seq_one_letter_code
_entity_poly.pdbx_strand_id
1 'polypeptide(L)'
;MRKFGRLMYLLCMLILSSCSDDVCRVDGKMSDFPGETTVYLLSRTGEFTYDTLMQTVMKDGSFRLEIPRDLWGEQYSLKFGDKRSSVEFFAEQGNVRVEGNGKTIYDAKVTGTAENDSWDRYQKFTWEISRERSRLMKEIGESADPDSVKRVRYGQLFETLDAEMNHYRDSLAQADVNSVVALFLYYQSLQLLKYDEIDRTLEKFTPQLADNRYYKELKAQADILRKIAPGVIAPDFEVKTVDDGTIKLSSFRGKYLILDFWASWCAPCREETVYVKDIYNKFHNAGLEVFSVSLDDKKAAWLKAIEEDGMIWNHGCQLLKGGKNTPVAQLYGIDGIPAIWVIDPEGKILAQGLKGKELVAFCTRLFQNK
;
A
#
# COMPACT_ATOMS: atom_id res chain seq x y z
N MET A 1 -26.73 85.48 -17.25
CA MET A 1 -26.55 84.29 -18.12
C MET A 1 -25.28 83.57 -17.68
N ARG A 2 -25.40 82.47 -16.96
CA ARG A 2 -24.27 81.72 -16.38
C ARG A 2 -24.17 80.40 -17.09
N LYS A 3 -23.02 80.15 -17.72
CA LYS A 3 -22.67 78.86 -18.34
C LYS A 3 -22.17 77.94 -17.25
N PHE A 4 -22.86 76.81 -17.05
CA PHE A 4 -22.39 75.70 -16.22
C PHE A 4 -21.64 74.74 -17.11
N GLY A 5 -20.32 74.64 -16.90
CA GLY A 5 -19.48 73.58 -17.49
C GLY A 5 -19.68 72.22 -16.78
N ARG A 6 -20.05 71.20 -17.53
CA ARG A 6 -20.07 69.81 -17.05
C ARG A 6 -18.67 69.28 -17.03
N LEU A 7 -18.13 69.07 -15.83
CA LEU A 7 -16.91 68.32 -15.59
C LEU A 7 -17.28 66.80 -15.59
N MET A 8 -16.89 66.10 -16.63
CA MET A 8 -17.11 64.67 -16.79
C MET A 8 -15.96 63.92 -16.07
N TYR A 9 -16.22 63.44 -14.86
CA TYR A 9 -15.28 62.53 -14.18
C TYR A 9 -15.26 61.19 -14.90
N LEU A 10 -14.16 60.93 -15.60
CA LEU A 10 -13.84 59.58 -16.13
C LEU A 10 -13.43 58.71 -14.95
N LEU A 11 -14.36 57.92 -14.44
CA LEU A 11 -14.09 56.90 -13.43
C LEU A 11 -13.39 55.72 -14.14
N CYS A 12 -12.05 55.72 -14.14
CA CYS A 12 -11.28 54.52 -14.49
C CYS A 12 -11.60 53.46 -13.46
N MET A 13 -12.56 52.59 -13.78
CA MET A 13 -12.65 51.29 -13.13
C MET A 13 -11.39 50.48 -13.48
N LEU A 14 -10.43 50.49 -12.58
CA LEU A 14 -9.42 49.46 -12.51
C LEU A 14 -10.17 48.16 -12.19
N ILE A 15 -10.50 47.40 -13.23
CA ILE A 15 -10.84 46.01 -13.11
C ILE A 15 -9.54 45.34 -12.66
N LEU A 16 -9.36 45.23 -11.35
CA LEU A 16 -8.48 44.21 -10.79
C LEU A 16 -9.04 42.87 -11.26
N SER A 17 -8.53 42.38 -12.38
CA SER A 17 -8.62 41.01 -12.72
C SER A 17 -7.94 40.24 -11.58
N SER A 18 -8.71 39.86 -10.58
CA SER A 18 -8.34 38.76 -9.71
C SER A 18 -8.24 37.57 -10.65
N CYS A 19 -7.04 37.32 -11.22
CA CYS A 19 -6.68 36.02 -11.66
C CYS A 19 -6.88 35.13 -10.44
N SER A 20 -7.97 34.38 -10.40
CA SER A 20 -8.09 33.29 -9.48
C SER A 20 -7.02 32.29 -9.92
N ASP A 21 -5.93 32.23 -9.15
CA ASP A 21 -4.87 31.20 -9.31
C ASP A 21 -5.37 29.81 -8.91
N ASP A 22 -6.61 29.49 -9.25
CA ASP A 22 -7.26 28.21 -8.99
C ASP A 22 -6.89 27.21 -10.11
N VAL A 23 -5.57 27.05 -10.36
CA VAL A 23 -4.99 26.19 -11.38
C VAL A 23 -3.82 25.42 -10.79
N CYS A 24 -3.74 24.14 -11.10
CA CYS A 24 -2.50 23.36 -10.96
C CYS A 24 -1.77 23.38 -12.30
N ARG A 25 -0.68 24.12 -12.38
CA ARG A 25 0.15 24.20 -13.59
C ARG A 25 1.45 23.47 -13.35
N VAL A 26 1.82 22.59 -14.27
CA VAL A 26 3.11 21.89 -14.27
C VAL A 26 3.97 22.44 -15.38
N ASP A 27 5.02 23.18 -15.03
CA ASP A 27 6.04 23.71 -15.93
C ASP A 27 7.31 22.85 -15.83
N GLY A 28 7.72 22.22 -16.93
CA GLY A 28 8.89 21.34 -16.97
C GLY A 28 10.03 21.89 -17.82
N LYS A 29 11.27 21.67 -17.33
CA LYS A 29 12.52 21.86 -18.07
C LYS A 29 13.38 20.61 -17.96
N MET A 30 13.49 19.87 -19.07
CA MET A 30 14.22 18.61 -19.15
C MET A 30 15.29 18.68 -20.23
N SER A 31 16.54 18.53 -19.85
CA SER A 31 17.66 18.45 -20.80
C SER A 31 17.82 17.04 -21.39
N ASP A 32 18.66 16.90 -22.39
CA ASP A 32 19.05 15.63 -23.04
C ASP A 32 17.87 14.82 -23.63
N PHE A 33 16.87 15.51 -24.19
CA PHE A 33 15.85 14.92 -25.02
C PHE A 33 16.03 15.34 -26.49
N PRO A 34 15.94 14.41 -27.43
CA PRO A 34 16.03 14.74 -28.85
C PRO A 34 14.72 15.32 -29.38
N GLY A 35 14.77 16.58 -29.87
CA GLY A 35 13.64 17.20 -30.56
C GLY A 35 12.35 17.28 -29.74
N GLU A 36 11.21 17.01 -30.41
CA GLU A 36 9.92 16.97 -29.74
C GLU A 36 9.71 15.61 -29.04
N THR A 37 9.25 15.66 -27.78
CA THR A 37 8.96 14.47 -26.99
C THR A 37 7.58 14.57 -26.36
N THR A 38 6.73 13.56 -26.50
CA THR A 38 5.43 13.53 -25.82
C THR A 38 5.62 13.28 -24.31
N VAL A 39 4.96 14.09 -23.51
CA VAL A 39 4.89 13.94 -22.04
C VAL A 39 3.48 13.48 -21.67
N TYR A 40 3.39 12.33 -21.01
CA TYR A 40 2.13 11.74 -20.57
C TYR A 40 1.93 11.96 -19.08
N LEU A 41 0.73 12.36 -18.68
CA LEU A 41 0.26 12.33 -17.30
C LEU A 41 -0.37 10.97 -17.04
N LEU A 42 0.19 10.22 -16.10
CA LEU A 42 -0.25 8.88 -15.75
C LEU A 42 -0.83 8.84 -14.33
N SER A 43 -1.96 8.14 -14.18
CA SER A 43 -2.49 7.72 -12.89
C SER A 43 -2.20 6.24 -12.66
N ARG A 44 -1.76 5.88 -11.45
CA ARG A 44 -1.52 4.49 -11.08
C ARG A 44 -2.84 3.80 -10.73
N THR A 45 -3.18 2.74 -11.45
CA THR A 45 -4.42 1.95 -11.27
C THR A 45 -4.19 0.57 -10.66
N GLY A 46 -2.93 0.17 -10.49
CA GLY A 46 -2.54 -1.10 -9.88
C GLY A 46 -1.05 -1.16 -9.62
N GLU A 47 -0.53 -2.32 -9.26
CA GLU A 47 0.87 -2.47 -8.88
C GLU A 47 1.84 -2.05 -10.01
N PHE A 48 1.51 -2.43 -11.25
CA PHE A 48 2.31 -2.12 -12.46
C PHE A 48 1.45 -1.57 -13.60
N THR A 49 0.23 -1.10 -13.32
CA THR A 49 -0.70 -0.59 -14.33
C THR A 49 -0.95 0.89 -14.14
N TYR A 50 -1.03 1.60 -15.29
CA TYR A 50 -1.21 3.04 -15.35
C TYR A 50 -2.19 3.40 -16.45
N ASP A 51 -3.07 4.35 -16.17
CA ASP A 51 -3.92 4.99 -17.16
C ASP A 51 -3.32 6.32 -17.59
N THR A 52 -3.35 6.61 -18.88
CA THR A 52 -2.97 7.93 -19.41
C THR A 52 -4.16 8.86 -19.30
N LEU A 53 -4.03 9.90 -18.46
CA LEU A 53 -5.08 10.90 -18.27
C LEU A 53 -4.97 12.04 -19.25
N MET A 54 -3.75 12.51 -19.51
CA MET A 54 -3.47 13.67 -20.36
C MET A 54 -2.13 13.50 -21.07
N GLN A 55 -1.88 14.33 -22.08
CA GLN A 55 -0.57 14.44 -22.72
C GLN A 55 -0.29 15.85 -23.23
N THR A 56 0.98 16.19 -23.34
CA THR A 56 1.46 17.41 -24.00
C THR A 56 2.74 17.10 -24.79
N VAL A 57 3.22 18.05 -25.58
CA VAL A 57 4.48 17.92 -26.30
C VAL A 57 5.53 18.83 -25.67
N MET A 58 6.64 18.23 -25.28
CA MET A 58 7.85 18.94 -24.87
C MET A 58 8.60 19.38 -26.11
N LYS A 59 8.92 20.69 -26.22
CA LYS A 59 9.72 21.29 -27.28
C LYS A 59 10.92 22.01 -26.67
N ASP A 60 12.08 21.82 -27.24
CA ASP A 60 13.34 22.42 -26.74
C ASP A 60 13.55 22.19 -25.22
N GLY A 61 13.20 20.98 -24.76
CA GLY A 61 13.29 20.58 -23.35
C GLY A 61 12.27 21.23 -22.44
N SER A 62 11.28 21.97 -22.93
CA SER A 62 10.26 22.65 -22.11
C SER A 62 8.86 22.14 -22.42
N PHE A 63 8.05 21.97 -21.38
CA PHE A 63 6.65 21.59 -21.51
C PHE A 63 5.79 22.28 -20.47
N ARG A 64 4.48 22.30 -20.70
CA ARG A 64 3.45 22.77 -19.78
C ARG A 64 2.24 21.87 -19.82
N LEU A 65 1.70 21.58 -18.61
CA LEU A 65 0.40 20.93 -18.40
C LEU A 65 -0.42 21.76 -17.41
N GLU A 66 -1.72 21.84 -17.62
CA GLU A 66 -2.68 22.37 -16.66
C GLU A 66 -3.55 21.19 -16.19
N ILE A 67 -3.51 20.92 -14.88
CA ILE A 67 -4.18 19.77 -14.29
C ILE A 67 -5.56 20.21 -13.80
N PRO A 68 -6.65 19.58 -14.24
CA PRO A 68 -8.01 19.86 -13.78
C PRO A 68 -8.17 19.66 -12.26
N ARG A 69 -9.07 20.43 -11.65
CA ARG A 69 -9.27 20.45 -10.20
C ARG A 69 -9.73 19.13 -9.60
N ASP A 70 -10.49 18.35 -10.36
CA ASP A 70 -10.95 17.02 -9.98
C ASP A 70 -9.84 15.96 -9.85
N LEU A 71 -8.64 16.30 -10.33
CA LEU A 71 -7.43 15.48 -10.17
C LEU A 71 -6.52 15.96 -9.03
N TRP A 72 -6.88 17.00 -8.27
CA TRP A 72 -6.01 17.50 -7.21
C TRP A 72 -6.04 16.62 -5.96
N GLY A 73 -4.96 16.71 -5.18
CA GLY A 73 -4.81 15.95 -3.94
C GLY A 73 -4.35 14.51 -4.13
N GLU A 74 -3.81 14.17 -5.31
CA GLU A 74 -3.25 12.86 -5.60
C GLU A 74 -1.86 12.94 -6.23
N GLN A 75 -1.11 11.83 -6.14
CA GLN A 75 0.16 11.67 -6.81
C GLN A 75 -0.05 11.15 -8.24
N TYR A 76 0.68 11.75 -9.17
CA TYR A 76 0.72 11.35 -10.58
C TYR A 76 2.15 11.19 -11.05
N SER A 77 2.32 10.51 -12.21
CA SER A 77 3.61 10.32 -12.87
C SER A 77 3.65 11.03 -14.21
N LEU A 78 4.73 11.73 -14.49
CA LEU A 78 5.06 12.26 -15.82
C LEU A 78 5.99 11.28 -16.53
N LYS A 79 5.54 10.72 -17.63
CA LYS A 79 6.31 9.81 -18.47
C LYS A 79 6.74 10.55 -19.75
N PHE A 80 8.00 10.41 -20.13
CA PHE A 80 8.62 11.10 -21.26
C PHE A 80 8.87 10.13 -22.43
N GLY A 81 8.02 10.18 -23.44
CA GLY A 81 8.12 9.29 -24.61
C GLY A 81 8.13 7.81 -24.23
N ASP A 82 9.13 7.10 -24.72
CA ASP A 82 9.36 5.67 -24.47
C ASP A 82 10.23 5.37 -23.24
N LYS A 83 10.66 6.41 -22.49
CA LYS A 83 11.48 6.23 -21.30
C LYS A 83 10.79 5.33 -20.28
N ARG A 84 11.59 4.50 -19.59
CA ARG A 84 11.07 3.59 -18.54
C ARG A 84 10.81 4.30 -17.23
N SER A 85 11.62 5.32 -16.91
CA SER A 85 11.48 6.11 -15.69
C SER A 85 10.47 7.23 -15.87
N SER A 86 9.82 7.61 -14.79
CA SER A 86 8.86 8.72 -14.66
C SER A 86 9.30 9.68 -13.57
N VAL A 87 8.65 10.83 -13.51
CA VAL A 87 8.77 11.81 -12.43
C VAL A 87 7.44 11.88 -11.70
N GLU A 88 7.44 11.61 -10.41
CA GLU A 88 6.27 11.68 -9.55
C GLU A 88 6.09 13.09 -8.99
N PHE A 89 4.84 13.56 -8.96
CA PHE A 89 4.46 14.84 -8.37
C PHE A 89 3.05 14.77 -7.78
N PHE A 90 2.72 15.74 -6.92
CA PHE A 90 1.37 15.91 -6.39
C PHE A 90 0.65 17.04 -7.13
N ALA A 91 -0.58 16.76 -7.60
CA ALA A 91 -1.41 17.79 -8.21
C ALA A 91 -2.09 18.61 -7.10
N GLU A 92 -1.74 19.88 -7.02
CA GLU A 92 -2.29 20.86 -6.08
C GLU A 92 -2.34 22.26 -6.70
N GLN A 93 -3.05 23.17 -6.08
CA GLN A 93 -3.10 24.57 -6.52
C GLN A 93 -1.71 25.20 -6.58
N GLY A 94 -1.40 25.85 -7.68
CA GLY A 94 -0.14 26.58 -7.86
C GLY A 94 0.67 26.16 -9.07
N ASN A 95 1.96 26.46 -9.05
CA ASN A 95 2.87 26.21 -10.16
C ASN A 95 3.94 25.21 -9.77
N VAL A 96 3.74 23.95 -10.15
CA VAL A 96 4.69 22.86 -9.98
C VAL A 96 5.81 23.01 -11.03
N ARG A 97 7.04 23.00 -10.60
CA ARG A 97 8.24 23.05 -11.45
C ARG A 97 8.92 21.69 -11.48
N VAL A 98 9.17 21.19 -12.68
CA VAL A 98 9.88 19.93 -12.90
C VAL A 98 11.18 20.25 -13.66
N GLU A 99 12.33 19.97 -13.03
CA GLU A 99 13.65 20.22 -13.61
C GLU A 99 14.48 18.93 -13.57
N GLY A 100 15.02 18.53 -14.71
CA GLY A 100 15.76 17.26 -14.78
C GLY A 100 16.48 17.03 -16.10
N ASN A 101 16.91 15.77 -16.25
CA ASN A 101 17.74 15.32 -17.36
C ASN A 101 17.21 13.97 -17.90
N GLY A 102 17.16 13.82 -19.20
CA GLY A 102 16.64 12.60 -19.87
C GLY A 102 17.49 11.34 -19.65
N LYS A 103 18.73 11.47 -19.10
CA LYS A 103 19.59 10.33 -18.74
C LYS A 103 19.32 9.87 -17.30
N THR A 104 18.91 10.79 -16.41
CA THR A 104 18.67 10.55 -14.98
C THR A 104 17.30 11.12 -14.58
N ILE A 105 16.24 10.66 -15.25
CA ILE A 105 14.86 11.15 -15.02
C ILE A 105 14.46 11.01 -13.55
N TYR A 106 14.89 9.95 -12.88
CA TYR A 106 14.63 9.68 -11.47
C TYR A 106 15.24 10.70 -10.49
N ASP A 107 16.23 11.51 -10.96
CA ASP A 107 16.84 12.60 -10.17
C ASP A 107 16.15 13.96 -10.41
N ALA A 108 15.07 14.00 -11.19
CA ALA A 108 14.39 15.23 -11.49
C ALA A 108 13.81 15.87 -10.20
N LYS A 109 14.01 17.17 -10.06
CA LYS A 109 13.46 17.95 -8.95
C LYS A 109 12.04 18.37 -9.25
N VAL A 110 11.19 18.22 -8.26
CA VAL A 110 9.79 18.66 -8.32
C VAL A 110 9.55 19.64 -7.18
N THR A 111 9.28 20.90 -7.48
CA THR A 111 9.18 21.96 -6.48
C THR A 111 8.14 23.01 -6.86
N GLY A 112 7.95 24.01 -6.01
CA GLY A 112 7.18 25.23 -6.30
C GLY A 112 5.79 25.25 -5.70
N THR A 113 5.39 24.20 -5.01
CA THR A 113 4.18 24.11 -4.20
C THR A 113 4.47 23.34 -2.92
N ALA A 114 3.64 23.46 -1.89
CA ALA A 114 3.94 22.96 -0.55
C ALA A 114 4.12 21.44 -0.51
N GLU A 115 3.22 20.69 -1.16
CA GLU A 115 3.30 19.23 -1.21
C GLU A 115 4.50 18.76 -2.04
N ASN A 116 4.75 19.40 -3.19
CA ASN A 116 5.86 19.02 -4.05
C ASN A 116 7.23 19.37 -3.43
N ASP A 117 7.35 20.47 -2.70
CA ASP A 117 8.55 20.79 -1.93
C ASP A 117 8.77 19.77 -0.78
N SER A 118 7.69 19.28 -0.15
CA SER A 118 7.74 18.22 0.87
C SER A 118 8.11 16.88 0.26
N TRP A 119 7.58 16.58 -0.92
CA TRP A 119 7.90 15.37 -1.67
C TRP A 119 9.38 15.34 -2.12
N ASP A 120 9.91 16.44 -2.64
CA ASP A 120 11.34 16.55 -3.03
C ASP A 120 12.27 16.33 -1.81
N ARG A 121 11.91 16.90 -0.63
CA ARG A 121 12.67 16.64 0.61
C ARG A 121 12.60 15.18 1.04
N TYR A 122 11.41 14.56 0.96
CA TYR A 122 11.24 13.15 1.27
C TYR A 122 12.03 12.24 0.32
N GLN A 123 12.01 12.50 -0.98
CA GLN A 123 12.80 11.75 -1.96
C GLN A 123 14.31 11.85 -1.67
N LYS A 124 14.82 13.03 -1.34
CA LYS A 124 16.22 13.21 -0.95
C LYS A 124 16.57 12.40 0.30
N PHE A 125 15.73 12.46 1.32
CA PHE A 125 15.89 11.68 2.53
C PHE A 125 15.91 10.16 2.24
N THR A 126 14.97 9.65 1.44
CA THR A 126 14.95 8.23 1.07
C THR A 126 16.18 7.80 0.26
N TRP A 127 16.72 8.69 -0.56
CA TRP A 127 17.98 8.46 -1.26
C TRP A 127 19.17 8.33 -0.29
N GLU A 128 19.25 9.19 0.69
CA GLU A 128 20.30 9.12 1.73
C GLU A 128 20.21 7.83 2.51
N ILE A 129 18.99 7.46 2.97
CA ILE A 129 18.71 6.18 3.64
C ILE A 129 19.10 4.99 2.75
N SER A 130 18.77 5.01 1.47
CA SER A 130 19.09 3.92 0.53
C SER A 130 20.59 3.76 0.31
N ARG A 131 21.34 4.86 0.21
CA ARG A 131 22.80 4.86 0.11
C ARG A 131 23.44 4.31 1.37
N GLU A 132 22.98 4.76 2.54
CA GLU A 132 23.50 4.30 3.84
C GLU A 132 23.20 2.81 4.04
N ARG A 133 21.97 2.36 3.72
CA ARG A 133 21.60 0.94 3.71
C ARG A 133 22.57 0.14 2.84
N SER A 134 22.82 0.57 1.61
CA SER A 134 23.70 -0.15 0.69
C SER A 134 25.14 -0.23 1.21
N ARG A 135 25.64 0.84 1.82
CA ARG A 135 26.96 0.89 2.45
C ARG A 135 27.07 -0.09 3.61
N LEU A 136 26.10 -0.05 4.55
CA LEU A 136 26.11 -0.90 5.75
C LEU A 136 25.86 -2.37 5.41
N MET A 137 24.99 -2.67 4.46
CA MET A 137 24.78 -4.05 3.97
C MET A 137 26.08 -4.63 3.39
N LYS A 138 26.83 -3.85 2.61
CA LYS A 138 28.12 -4.28 2.08
C LYS A 138 29.12 -4.53 3.22
N GLU A 139 29.24 -3.61 4.18
CA GLU A 139 30.11 -3.73 5.35
C GLU A 139 29.80 -5.02 6.15
N ILE A 140 28.52 -5.28 6.45
CA ILE A 140 28.10 -6.49 7.15
C ILE A 140 28.44 -7.74 6.32
N GLY A 141 28.18 -7.70 5.02
CA GLY A 141 28.45 -8.83 4.10
C GLY A 141 29.93 -9.19 4.02
N GLU A 142 30.81 -8.19 3.98
CA GLU A 142 32.27 -8.35 3.90
C GLU A 142 32.94 -8.60 5.26
N SER A 143 32.21 -8.48 6.38
CA SER A 143 32.77 -8.75 7.72
C SER A 143 33.15 -10.23 7.88
N ALA A 144 34.09 -10.51 8.77
CA ALA A 144 34.49 -11.87 9.15
C ALA A 144 33.51 -12.54 10.12
N ASP A 145 32.38 -11.91 10.44
CA ASP A 145 31.38 -12.43 11.35
C ASP A 145 30.74 -13.73 10.82
N PRO A 146 30.36 -14.66 11.69
CA PRO A 146 29.54 -15.82 11.31
C PRO A 146 28.17 -15.39 10.73
N ASP A 147 27.60 -16.21 9.84
CA ASP A 147 26.31 -15.92 9.18
C ASP A 147 25.15 -15.66 10.18
N SER A 148 25.19 -16.31 11.34
CA SER A 148 24.20 -16.06 12.42
C SER A 148 24.28 -14.65 12.97
N VAL A 149 25.50 -14.11 13.13
CA VAL A 149 25.77 -12.73 13.58
C VAL A 149 25.39 -11.74 12.48
N LYS A 150 25.78 -12.01 11.22
CA LYS A 150 25.41 -11.16 10.09
C LYS A 150 23.88 -11.02 9.97
N ARG A 151 23.12 -12.11 10.15
CA ARG A 151 21.64 -12.06 10.15
C ARG A 151 21.09 -11.13 11.23
N VAL A 152 21.62 -11.17 12.43
CA VAL A 152 21.19 -10.28 13.52
C VAL A 152 21.51 -8.82 13.17
N ARG A 153 22.72 -8.55 12.65
CA ARG A 153 23.12 -7.19 12.24
C ARG A 153 22.27 -6.64 11.10
N TYR A 154 21.90 -7.47 10.11
CA TYR A 154 20.94 -7.07 9.07
C TYR A 154 19.57 -6.74 9.65
N GLY A 155 19.04 -7.58 10.56
CA GLY A 155 17.77 -7.30 11.23
C GLY A 155 17.79 -5.96 11.96
N GLN A 156 18.81 -5.69 12.78
CA GLN A 156 18.98 -4.42 13.50
C GLN A 156 19.12 -3.22 12.55
N LEU A 157 19.85 -3.38 11.43
CA LEU A 157 19.97 -2.34 10.41
C LEU A 157 18.59 -1.98 9.83
N PHE A 158 17.81 -2.97 9.40
CA PHE A 158 16.48 -2.72 8.84
C PHE A 158 15.55 -2.08 9.85
N GLU A 159 15.51 -2.57 11.11
CA GLU A 159 14.70 -1.96 12.17
C GLU A 159 15.07 -0.49 12.41
N THR A 160 16.36 -0.16 12.40
CA THR A 160 16.83 1.23 12.57
C THR A 160 16.38 2.12 11.41
N LEU A 161 16.59 1.68 10.17
CA LEU A 161 16.23 2.47 8.99
C LEU A 161 14.70 2.61 8.84
N ASP A 162 13.94 1.58 9.18
CA ASP A 162 12.47 1.64 9.20
C ASP A 162 11.97 2.63 10.28
N ALA A 163 12.62 2.66 11.45
CA ALA A 163 12.31 3.63 12.49
C ALA A 163 12.59 5.07 12.03
N GLU A 164 13.69 5.32 11.32
CA GLU A 164 14.01 6.65 10.76
C GLU A 164 12.98 7.07 9.70
N MET A 165 12.60 6.16 8.80
CA MET A 165 11.58 6.40 7.78
C MET A 165 10.22 6.73 8.42
N ASN A 166 9.82 5.97 9.45
CA ASN A 166 8.58 6.21 10.17
C ASN A 166 8.61 7.56 10.92
N HIS A 167 9.73 7.89 11.56
CA HIS A 167 9.90 9.18 12.24
C HIS A 167 9.79 10.35 11.27
N TYR A 168 10.41 10.26 10.09
CA TYR A 168 10.30 11.30 9.07
C TYR A 168 8.86 11.49 8.61
N ARG A 169 8.15 10.40 8.28
CA ARG A 169 6.73 10.42 7.92
C ARG A 169 5.87 11.07 9.00
N ASP A 170 6.07 10.69 10.26
CA ASP A 170 5.32 11.26 11.39
C ASP A 170 5.62 12.75 11.59
N SER A 171 6.85 13.19 11.33
CA SER A 171 7.22 14.61 11.41
C SER A 171 6.50 15.45 10.35
N LEU A 172 6.28 14.92 9.13
CA LEU A 172 5.51 15.60 8.09
C LEU A 172 4.05 15.79 8.50
N ALA A 173 3.40 14.76 9.06
CA ALA A 173 2.02 14.84 9.54
C ALA A 173 1.86 15.78 10.73
N GLN A 174 2.88 15.91 11.58
CA GLN A 174 2.90 16.86 12.70
C GLN A 174 3.11 18.30 12.22
N ALA A 175 3.93 18.49 11.19
CA ALA A 175 4.21 19.82 10.64
C ALA A 175 3.00 20.42 9.89
N ASP A 176 2.24 19.59 9.19
CA ASP A 176 1.03 20.00 8.49
C ASP A 176 -0.03 18.88 8.51
N VAL A 177 -1.09 19.14 9.27
CA VAL A 177 -2.25 18.23 9.38
C VAL A 177 -3.11 18.15 8.12
N ASN A 178 -2.83 18.98 7.11
CA ASN A 178 -3.45 18.95 5.79
C ASN A 178 -2.54 18.32 4.72
N SER A 179 -1.33 17.84 5.08
CA SER A 179 -0.37 17.33 4.12
C SER A 179 -0.87 16.06 3.42
N VAL A 180 -1.07 16.16 2.12
CA VAL A 180 -1.41 15.03 1.24
C VAL A 180 -0.21 14.09 1.10
N VAL A 181 1.02 14.63 1.07
CA VAL A 181 2.24 13.80 1.07
C VAL A 181 2.32 12.92 2.30
N ALA A 182 2.11 13.49 3.51
CA ALA A 182 2.12 12.70 4.73
C ALA A 182 1.04 11.60 4.71
N LEU A 183 -0.18 11.94 4.31
CA LEU A 183 -1.29 10.99 4.17
C LEU A 183 -0.96 9.87 3.15
N PHE A 184 -0.38 10.22 2.02
CA PHE A 184 0.08 9.28 0.99
C PHE A 184 1.16 8.33 1.52
N LEU A 185 2.10 8.80 2.32
CA LEU A 185 3.14 7.95 2.91
C LEU A 185 2.58 6.94 3.90
N TYR A 186 1.55 7.31 4.68
CA TYR A 186 0.81 6.34 5.49
C TYR A 186 0.05 5.33 4.63
N TYR A 187 -0.59 5.80 3.56
CA TYR A 187 -1.25 4.93 2.60
C TYR A 187 -0.28 3.91 1.96
N GLN A 188 0.94 4.32 1.62
CA GLN A 188 1.97 3.38 1.12
C GLN A 188 2.37 2.31 2.15
N SER A 189 2.25 2.62 3.44
CA SER A 189 2.55 1.69 4.53
C SER A 189 1.34 0.88 5.00
N LEU A 190 0.20 1.00 4.33
CA LEU A 190 -1.10 0.46 4.73
C LEU A 190 -1.06 -1.03 5.11
N GLN A 191 -0.30 -1.84 4.35
CA GLN A 191 -0.19 -3.28 4.57
C GLN A 191 0.54 -3.67 5.88
N LEU A 192 1.28 -2.73 6.47
CA LEU A 192 2.03 -2.94 7.70
C LEU A 192 1.27 -2.48 8.95
N LEU A 193 0.16 -1.76 8.79
CA LEU A 193 -0.57 -1.12 9.87
C LEU A 193 -1.73 -1.99 10.36
N LYS A 194 -1.96 -1.99 11.67
CA LYS A 194 -3.18 -2.52 12.29
C LYS A 194 -4.30 -1.49 12.24
N TYR A 195 -5.56 -1.93 12.38
CA TYR A 195 -6.70 -1.02 12.28
C TYR A 195 -6.65 0.13 13.31
N ASP A 196 -6.21 -0.14 14.54
CA ASP A 196 -6.09 0.86 15.59
C ASP A 196 -4.93 1.85 15.34
N GLU A 197 -3.89 1.42 14.63
CA GLU A 197 -2.81 2.30 14.16
C GLU A 197 -3.29 3.19 13.02
N ILE A 198 -4.11 2.65 12.10
CA ILE A 198 -4.73 3.44 11.04
C ILE A 198 -5.70 4.48 11.64
N ASP A 199 -6.56 4.09 12.58
CA ASP A 199 -7.49 5.01 13.24
C ASP A 199 -6.73 6.17 13.91
N ARG A 200 -5.72 5.88 14.73
CA ARG A 200 -4.86 6.92 15.34
C ARG A 200 -4.13 7.77 14.33
N THR A 201 -3.80 7.21 13.17
CA THR A 201 -3.17 7.95 12.09
C THR A 201 -4.15 8.92 11.44
N LEU A 202 -5.37 8.48 11.15
CA LEU A 202 -6.40 9.32 10.55
C LEU A 202 -6.81 10.48 11.46
N GLU A 203 -6.74 10.31 12.80
CA GLU A 203 -6.97 11.37 13.78
C GLU A 203 -5.95 12.51 13.72
N LYS A 204 -4.77 12.29 13.13
CA LYS A 204 -3.74 13.32 12.94
C LYS A 204 -4.10 14.32 11.84
N PHE A 205 -5.01 13.97 10.94
CA PHE A 205 -5.37 14.75 9.76
C PHE A 205 -6.68 15.49 9.95
N THR A 206 -6.82 16.62 9.24
CA THR A 206 -8.04 17.41 9.29
C THR A 206 -9.21 16.75 8.57
N PRO A 207 -10.48 17.08 8.94
CA PRO A 207 -11.65 16.60 8.23
C PRO A 207 -11.70 17.00 6.74
N GLN A 208 -10.96 18.05 6.33
CA GLN A 208 -10.89 18.44 4.92
C GLN A 208 -10.27 17.35 4.03
N LEU A 209 -9.41 16.49 4.59
CA LEU A 209 -8.84 15.36 3.87
C LEU A 209 -9.74 14.13 3.84
N ALA A 210 -10.90 14.13 4.52
CA ALA A 210 -11.81 12.98 4.56
C ALA A 210 -12.32 12.56 3.16
N ASP A 211 -12.38 13.48 2.21
CA ASP A 211 -12.75 13.20 0.83
C ASP A 211 -11.58 12.77 -0.06
N ASN A 212 -10.34 12.91 0.41
CA ASN A 212 -9.16 12.46 -0.30
C ASN A 212 -9.16 10.94 -0.47
N ARG A 213 -8.70 10.46 -1.62
CA ARG A 213 -8.65 9.04 -1.94
C ARG A 213 -7.86 8.23 -0.92
N TYR A 214 -6.68 8.68 -0.54
CA TYR A 214 -5.81 7.95 0.41
C TYR A 214 -6.45 7.84 1.79
N TYR A 215 -7.15 8.88 2.25
CA TYR A 215 -7.89 8.84 3.50
C TYR A 215 -9.01 7.80 3.45
N LYS A 216 -9.79 7.77 2.36
CA LYS A 216 -10.88 6.80 2.16
C LYS A 216 -10.36 5.37 2.10
N GLU A 217 -9.25 5.13 1.41
CA GLU A 217 -8.66 3.80 1.31
C GLU A 217 -8.09 3.32 2.67
N LEU A 218 -7.38 4.20 3.42
CA LEU A 218 -6.94 3.91 4.79
C LEU A 218 -8.11 3.55 5.69
N LYS A 219 -9.18 4.35 5.66
CA LYS A 219 -10.38 4.09 6.46
C LYS A 219 -11.08 2.78 6.07
N ALA A 220 -11.24 2.52 4.80
CA ALA A 220 -11.83 1.28 4.31
C ALA A 220 -11.04 0.04 4.78
N GLN A 221 -9.72 0.11 4.74
CA GLN A 221 -8.87 -0.96 5.25
C GLN A 221 -9.00 -1.14 6.77
N ALA A 222 -9.00 -0.05 7.54
CA ALA A 222 -9.25 -0.15 8.99
C ALA A 222 -10.59 -0.82 9.30
N ASP A 223 -11.64 -0.49 8.54
CA ASP A 223 -12.97 -1.09 8.69
C ASP A 223 -12.98 -2.61 8.36
N ILE A 224 -12.18 -3.05 7.39
CA ILE A 224 -11.98 -4.48 7.10
C ILE A 224 -11.21 -5.14 8.25
N LEU A 225 -10.03 -4.62 8.60
CA LEU A 225 -9.15 -5.19 9.63
C LEU A 225 -9.85 -5.27 11.00
N ARG A 226 -10.72 -4.32 11.33
CA ARG A 226 -11.51 -4.33 12.57
C ARG A 226 -12.45 -5.52 12.64
N LYS A 227 -13.01 -5.95 11.49
CA LYS A 227 -13.93 -7.10 11.41
C LYS A 227 -13.23 -8.45 11.58
N ILE A 228 -11.92 -8.48 11.38
CA ILE A 228 -11.10 -9.70 11.45
C ILE A 228 -10.06 -9.64 12.58
N ALA A 229 -10.17 -8.67 13.48
CA ALA A 229 -9.27 -8.50 14.62
C ALA A 229 -9.49 -9.56 15.71
N PRO A 230 -8.47 -9.86 16.54
CA PRO A 230 -8.66 -10.68 17.72
C PRO A 230 -9.82 -10.16 18.60
N GLY A 231 -10.65 -11.06 19.06
CA GLY A 231 -11.82 -10.74 19.89
C GLY A 231 -13.14 -10.62 19.13
N VAL A 232 -13.13 -10.56 17.80
CA VAL A 232 -14.31 -10.44 16.94
C VAL A 232 -14.73 -11.82 16.40
N ILE A 233 -16.02 -12.02 16.12
CA ILE A 233 -16.52 -13.20 15.41
C ILE A 233 -16.02 -13.14 13.97
N ALA A 234 -15.33 -14.19 13.53
CA ALA A 234 -14.81 -14.29 12.16
C ALA A 234 -15.93 -14.18 11.13
N PRO A 235 -15.81 -13.30 10.11
CA PRO A 235 -16.79 -13.17 9.04
C PRO A 235 -17.01 -14.51 8.33
N ASP A 236 -18.29 -14.93 8.21
CA ASP A 236 -18.64 -16.18 7.55
C ASP A 236 -18.54 -16.07 6.02
N PHE A 237 -18.16 -17.16 5.39
CA PHE A 237 -18.10 -17.27 3.92
C PHE A 237 -18.28 -18.73 3.50
N GLU A 238 -18.54 -18.92 2.20
CA GLU A 238 -18.69 -20.23 1.58
C GLU A 238 -17.74 -20.36 0.38
N VAL A 239 -17.09 -21.49 0.23
CA VAL A 239 -16.20 -21.82 -0.89
C VAL A 239 -16.43 -23.25 -1.36
N LYS A 240 -15.95 -23.58 -2.57
CA LYS A 240 -16.00 -24.92 -3.12
C LYS A 240 -14.96 -25.82 -2.46
N THR A 241 -15.33 -27.07 -2.22
CA THR A 241 -14.45 -28.13 -1.73
C THR A 241 -13.72 -28.84 -2.88
N VAL A 242 -12.79 -29.75 -2.55
CA VAL A 242 -12.02 -30.53 -3.54
C VAL A 242 -12.89 -31.43 -4.41
N ASP A 243 -14.04 -31.91 -3.88
CA ASP A 243 -15.04 -32.76 -4.51
C ASP A 243 -16.21 -31.98 -5.14
N ASP A 244 -16.04 -30.69 -5.39
CA ASP A 244 -17.04 -29.76 -5.98
C ASP A 244 -18.28 -29.49 -5.10
N GLY A 245 -18.28 -29.94 -3.85
CA GLY A 245 -19.24 -29.51 -2.84
C GLY A 245 -19.01 -28.07 -2.39
N THR A 246 -19.67 -27.66 -1.31
CA THR A 246 -19.43 -26.37 -0.65
C THR A 246 -19.22 -26.54 0.84
N ILE A 247 -18.43 -25.64 1.42
CA ILE A 247 -18.15 -25.61 2.86
C ILE A 247 -18.18 -24.16 3.34
N LYS A 248 -18.80 -23.95 4.52
CA LYS A 248 -18.83 -22.65 5.19
C LYS A 248 -17.84 -22.60 6.34
N LEU A 249 -17.28 -21.44 6.63
CA LEU A 249 -16.47 -21.24 7.82
C LEU A 249 -17.25 -21.59 9.09
N SER A 250 -18.54 -21.23 9.15
CA SER A 250 -19.41 -21.54 10.28
C SER A 250 -19.62 -23.04 10.53
N SER A 251 -19.32 -23.93 9.58
CA SER A 251 -19.41 -25.38 9.76
C SER A 251 -18.40 -25.92 10.79
N PHE A 252 -17.40 -25.13 11.16
CA PHE A 252 -16.37 -25.49 12.14
C PHE A 252 -16.71 -25.04 13.56
N ARG A 253 -17.90 -24.49 13.82
CA ARG A 253 -18.34 -24.13 15.19
C ARG A 253 -18.28 -25.35 16.12
N GLY A 254 -17.91 -25.09 17.37
CA GLY A 254 -17.68 -26.14 18.36
C GLY A 254 -16.26 -26.71 18.42
N LYS A 255 -15.38 -26.27 17.51
CA LYS A 255 -13.97 -26.67 17.44
C LYS A 255 -13.06 -25.43 17.38
N TYR A 256 -11.82 -25.57 17.86
CA TYR A 256 -10.79 -24.61 17.53
C TYR A 256 -10.42 -24.76 16.07
N LEU A 257 -10.17 -23.66 15.38
CA LEU A 257 -9.91 -23.67 13.95
C LEU A 257 -8.65 -22.87 13.62
N ILE A 258 -7.78 -23.45 12.82
CA ILE A 258 -6.79 -22.70 12.03
C ILE A 258 -7.42 -22.44 10.66
N LEU A 259 -7.69 -21.17 10.37
CA LEU A 259 -8.07 -20.69 9.05
C LEU A 259 -6.79 -20.19 8.35
N ASP A 260 -6.39 -20.89 7.27
CA ASP A 260 -5.14 -20.64 6.55
C ASP A 260 -5.43 -20.27 5.09
N PHE A 261 -5.00 -19.07 4.69
CA PHE A 261 -5.06 -18.65 3.29
C PHE A 261 -3.72 -18.87 2.61
N TRP A 262 -3.75 -19.62 1.51
CA TRP A 262 -2.56 -20.07 0.80
C TRP A 262 -2.78 -20.18 -0.71
N ALA A 263 -1.78 -20.65 -1.47
CA ALA A 263 -1.93 -21.04 -2.87
C ALA A 263 -0.84 -22.05 -3.27
N SER A 264 -1.09 -22.85 -4.30
CA SER A 264 -0.15 -23.83 -4.83
C SER A 264 1.18 -23.22 -5.32
N TRP A 265 1.15 -22.01 -5.81
CA TRP A 265 2.31 -21.24 -6.31
C TRP A 265 3.04 -20.45 -5.22
N CYS A 266 2.53 -20.42 -4.00
CA CYS A 266 3.11 -19.70 -2.88
C CYS A 266 4.14 -20.57 -2.13
N ALA A 267 5.43 -20.45 -2.48
CA ALA A 267 6.49 -21.23 -1.84
C ALA A 267 6.55 -21.03 -0.31
N PRO A 268 6.48 -19.79 0.26
CA PRO A 268 6.43 -19.60 1.71
C PRO A 268 5.22 -20.27 2.38
N CYS A 269 4.06 -20.36 1.70
CA CYS A 269 2.88 -21.04 2.23
C CYS A 269 3.13 -22.55 2.34
N ARG A 270 3.79 -23.13 1.35
CA ARG A 270 4.13 -24.55 1.34
C ARG A 270 5.15 -24.92 2.43
N GLU A 271 6.07 -23.99 2.74
CA GLU A 271 6.96 -24.13 3.90
C GLU A 271 6.17 -24.04 5.22
N GLU A 272 5.19 -23.16 5.32
CA GLU A 272 4.32 -23.00 6.50
C GLU A 272 3.46 -24.25 6.75
N THR A 273 3.06 -24.96 5.72
CA THR A 273 2.28 -26.20 5.79
C THR A 273 2.90 -27.25 6.73
N VAL A 274 4.24 -27.28 6.86
CA VAL A 274 4.94 -28.21 7.77
C VAL A 274 4.53 -27.96 9.23
N TYR A 275 4.40 -26.71 9.63
CA TYR A 275 4.00 -26.31 10.99
C TYR A 275 2.50 -26.54 11.22
N VAL A 276 1.66 -26.24 10.24
CA VAL A 276 0.21 -26.49 10.30
C VAL A 276 -0.06 -28.00 10.43
N LYS A 277 0.69 -28.84 9.72
CA LYS A 277 0.62 -30.29 9.80
C LYS A 277 1.02 -30.83 11.18
N ASP A 278 2.09 -30.29 11.76
CA ASP A 278 2.50 -30.64 13.13
C ASP A 278 1.40 -30.33 14.15
N ILE A 279 0.78 -29.15 14.04
CA ILE A 279 -0.31 -28.73 14.90
C ILE A 279 -1.55 -29.62 14.70
N TYR A 280 -1.94 -29.90 13.46
CA TYR A 280 -3.07 -30.79 13.15
C TYR A 280 -2.87 -32.16 13.77
N ASN A 281 -1.72 -32.79 13.55
CA ASN A 281 -1.41 -34.11 14.09
C ASN A 281 -1.43 -34.13 15.63
N LYS A 282 -1.00 -33.08 16.29
CA LYS A 282 -0.97 -32.99 17.77
C LYS A 282 -2.34 -32.74 18.39
N PHE A 283 -3.18 -31.92 17.78
CA PHE A 283 -4.34 -31.35 18.46
C PHE A 283 -5.69 -31.65 17.78
N HIS A 284 -5.70 -32.31 16.61
CA HIS A 284 -6.96 -32.68 15.94
C HIS A 284 -7.88 -33.51 16.84
N ASN A 285 -7.35 -34.55 17.48
CA ASN A 285 -8.13 -35.37 18.41
C ASN A 285 -8.52 -34.67 19.70
N ALA A 286 -7.91 -33.52 19.98
CA ALA A 286 -8.26 -32.66 21.12
C ALA A 286 -9.27 -31.54 20.73
N GLY A 287 -9.78 -31.55 19.51
CA GLY A 287 -10.83 -30.62 19.04
C GLY A 287 -10.30 -29.43 18.25
N LEU A 288 -9.13 -29.55 17.60
CA LEU A 288 -8.64 -28.58 16.63
C LEU A 288 -8.95 -29.06 15.20
N GLU A 289 -9.42 -28.15 14.35
CA GLU A 289 -9.53 -28.33 12.92
C GLU A 289 -8.63 -27.37 12.16
N VAL A 290 -8.38 -27.68 10.90
CA VAL A 290 -7.72 -26.79 9.93
C VAL A 290 -8.63 -26.64 8.74
N PHE A 291 -8.77 -25.41 8.26
CA PHE A 291 -9.44 -25.07 7.03
C PHE A 291 -8.52 -24.20 6.17
N SER A 292 -7.92 -24.80 5.14
CA SER A 292 -7.05 -24.08 4.21
C SER A 292 -7.85 -23.60 2.99
N VAL A 293 -7.88 -22.28 2.79
CA VAL A 293 -8.57 -21.62 1.68
C VAL A 293 -7.55 -21.18 0.63
N SER A 294 -7.62 -21.79 -0.55
CA SER A 294 -6.70 -21.48 -1.63
C SER A 294 -7.14 -20.29 -2.46
N LEU A 295 -6.17 -19.48 -2.89
CA LEU A 295 -6.34 -18.37 -3.84
C LEU A 295 -5.99 -18.79 -5.28
N ASP A 296 -5.92 -20.09 -5.57
CA ASP A 296 -5.68 -20.62 -6.90
C ASP A 296 -6.84 -20.36 -7.87
N ASP A 297 -6.53 -20.11 -9.12
CA ASP A 297 -7.50 -20.05 -10.22
C ASP A 297 -7.60 -21.37 -11.03
N LYS A 298 -6.68 -22.33 -10.75
CA LYS A 298 -6.58 -23.62 -11.45
C LYS A 298 -6.74 -24.79 -10.49
N LYS A 299 -7.89 -25.47 -10.58
CA LYS A 299 -8.20 -26.63 -9.72
C LYS A 299 -7.11 -27.70 -9.74
N ALA A 300 -6.56 -28.03 -10.91
CA ALA A 300 -5.53 -29.05 -11.04
C ALA A 300 -4.23 -28.74 -10.26
N ALA A 301 -3.79 -27.48 -10.28
CA ALA A 301 -2.61 -27.03 -9.53
C ALA A 301 -2.86 -27.09 -8.01
N TRP A 302 -4.04 -26.62 -7.57
CA TRP A 302 -4.47 -26.68 -6.18
C TRP A 302 -4.51 -28.10 -5.65
N LEU A 303 -5.20 -29.04 -6.34
CA LEU A 303 -5.31 -30.45 -5.92
C LEU A 303 -3.94 -31.13 -5.89
N LYS A 304 -3.11 -30.89 -6.90
CA LYS A 304 -1.74 -31.44 -6.95
C LYS A 304 -0.90 -31.01 -5.74
N ALA A 305 -0.98 -29.73 -5.36
CA ALA A 305 -0.23 -29.22 -4.21
C ALA A 305 -0.74 -29.80 -2.88
N ILE A 306 -2.05 -30.00 -2.71
CA ILE A 306 -2.62 -30.69 -1.54
C ILE A 306 -2.04 -32.09 -1.40
N GLU A 307 -1.98 -32.85 -2.50
CA GLU A 307 -1.46 -34.21 -2.53
C GLU A 307 0.05 -34.23 -2.24
N GLU A 308 0.84 -33.41 -2.91
CA GLU A 308 2.29 -33.32 -2.75
C GLU A 308 2.70 -32.96 -1.31
N ASP A 309 1.99 -32.04 -0.67
CA ASP A 309 2.27 -31.60 0.70
C ASP A 309 1.59 -32.52 1.75
N GLY A 310 0.77 -33.48 1.32
CA GLY A 310 0.06 -34.42 2.19
C GLY A 310 -0.84 -33.71 3.19
N MET A 311 -1.63 -32.73 2.73
CA MET A 311 -2.58 -31.97 3.53
C MET A 311 -3.91 -32.71 3.63
N ILE A 312 -4.19 -33.31 4.81
CA ILE A 312 -5.29 -34.25 5.03
C ILE A 312 -6.55 -33.63 5.67
N TRP A 313 -6.55 -32.33 5.87
CA TRP A 313 -7.65 -31.56 6.49
C TRP A 313 -8.60 -30.95 5.45
N ASN A 314 -9.50 -30.05 5.90
CA ASN A 314 -10.49 -29.44 5.03
C ASN A 314 -9.88 -28.36 4.13
N HIS A 315 -10.24 -28.40 2.86
CA HIS A 315 -9.77 -27.46 1.85
C HIS A 315 -10.92 -26.78 1.10
N GLY A 316 -10.77 -25.49 0.84
CA GLY A 316 -11.69 -24.72 0.01
C GLY A 316 -10.98 -23.80 -0.97
N CYS A 317 -11.68 -23.45 -2.06
CA CYS A 317 -11.19 -22.53 -3.07
C CYS A 317 -12.35 -21.86 -3.81
N GLN A 318 -12.19 -20.59 -4.20
CA GLN A 318 -13.19 -19.93 -5.06
C GLN A 318 -12.94 -20.20 -6.55
N LEU A 319 -11.74 -20.62 -6.93
CA LEU A 319 -11.30 -20.87 -8.32
C LEU A 319 -11.52 -19.64 -9.23
N LEU A 320 -11.30 -18.46 -8.69
CA LEU A 320 -11.45 -17.19 -9.39
C LEU A 320 -10.09 -16.62 -9.75
N LYS A 321 -9.98 -16.00 -10.93
CA LYS A 321 -8.82 -15.19 -11.27
C LYS A 321 -8.76 -13.95 -10.38
N GLY A 322 -7.55 -13.55 -10.01
CA GLY A 322 -7.34 -12.33 -9.25
C GLY A 322 -6.68 -12.51 -7.88
N GLY A 323 -6.47 -13.75 -7.40
CA GLY A 323 -5.78 -14.02 -6.14
C GLY A 323 -6.36 -13.21 -4.97
N LYS A 324 -5.65 -12.18 -4.50
CA LYS A 324 -6.09 -11.27 -3.44
C LYS A 324 -7.34 -10.44 -3.76
N ASN A 325 -7.75 -10.35 -5.01
CA ASN A 325 -8.95 -9.64 -5.43
C ASN A 325 -10.20 -10.53 -5.43
N THR A 326 -10.11 -11.79 -4.99
CA THR A 326 -11.27 -12.65 -4.82
C THR A 326 -12.14 -12.19 -3.64
N PRO A 327 -13.47 -12.42 -3.67
CA PRO A 327 -14.35 -11.95 -2.60
C PRO A 327 -13.93 -12.38 -1.19
N VAL A 328 -13.48 -13.63 -1.02
CA VAL A 328 -13.05 -14.11 0.31
C VAL A 328 -11.73 -13.48 0.75
N ALA A 329 -10.82 -13.23 -0.18
CA ALA A 329 -9.57 -12.53 0.12
C ALA A 329 -9.84 -11.06 0.52
N GLN A 330 -10.74 -10.39 -0.17
CA GLN A 330 -11.17 -9.03 0.18
C GLN A 330 -11.89 -8.96 1.52
N LEU A 331 -12.75 -9.95 1.83
CA LEU A 331 -13.46 -10.04 3.10
C LEU A 331 -12.50 -10.11 4.31
N TYR A 332 -11.36 -10.78 4.13
CA TYR A 332 -10.31 -10.94 5.14
C TYR A 332 -9.11 -9.99 4.94
N GLY A 333 -9.23 -9.01 4.06
CA GLY A 333 -8.16 -8.03 3.80
C GLY A 333 -6.83 -8.67 3.43
N ILE A 334 -6.85 -9.75 2.63
CA ILE A 334 -5.65 -10.50 2.27
C ILE A 334 -4.84 -9.71 1.23
N ASP A 335 -3.74 -9.15 1.66
CA ASP A 335 -2.77 -8.49 0.77
C ASP A 335 -1.60 -9.39 0.40
N GLY A 336 -1.31 -10.39 1.24
CA GLY A 336 -0.25 -11.38 1.03
C GLY A 336 -0.54 -12.69 1.73
N ILE A 337 0.04 -13.77 1.23
CA ILE A 337 -0.03 -15.10 1.80
C ILE A 337 1.38 -15.64 2.11
N PRO A 338 1.54 -16.54 3.15
CA PRO A 338 0.50 -17.15 3.99
C PRO A 338 -0.13 -16.16 4.97
N ALA A 339 -1.47 -16.29 5.19
CA ALA A 339 -2.22 -15.49 6.14
C ALA A 339 -3.09 -16.42 7.00
N ILE A 340 -2.86 -16.40 8.32
CA ILE A 340 -3.41 -17.38 9.26
C ILE A 340 -4.17 -16.70 10.39
N TRP A 341 -5.36 -17.25 10.72
CA TRP A 341 -6.16 -16.92 11.89
C TRP A 341 -6.35 -18.16 12.77
N VAL A 342 -6.32 -17.95 14.08
CA VAL A 342 -6.73 -18.97 15.07
C VAL A 342 -8.08 -18.52 15.64
N ILE A 343 -9.06 -19.41 15.57
CA ILE A 343 -10.47 -19.14 15.90
C ILE A 343 -10.93 -20.12 16.98
N ASP A 344 -11.72 -19.64 17.96
CA ASP A 344 -12.26 -20.48 19.03
C ASP A 344 -13.54 -21.23 18.62
N PRO A 345 -14.06 -22.14 19.45
CA PRO A 345 -15.29 -22.90 19.14
C PRO A 345 -16.54 -22.03 18.91
N GLU A 346 -16.60 -20.85 19.50
CA GLU A 346 -17.68 -19.88 19.32
C GLU A 346 -17.53 -19.08 18.01
N GLY A 347 -16.37 -19.23 17.35
CA GLY A 347 -16.01 -18.56 16.10
C GLY A 347 -15.38 -17.20 16.28
N LYS A 348 -14.89 -16.92 17.46
CA LYS A 348 -14.18 -15.68 17.78
C LYS A 348 -12.72 -15.82 17.43
N ILE A 349 -12.14 -14.82 16.78
CA ILE A 349 -10.72 -14.78 16.44
C ILE A 349 -9.91 -14.62 17.72
N LEU A 350 -8.99 -15.55 17.97
CA LEU A 350 -8.05 -15.52 19.09
C LEU A 350 -6.73 -14.84 18.73
N ALA A 351 -6.24 -15.11 17.50
CA ALA A 351 -4.99 -14.56 17.00
C ALA A 351 -5.02 -14.50 15.47
N GLN A 352 -4.18 -13.63 14.89
CA GLN A 352 -3.93 -13.53 13.47
C GLN A 352 -2.45 -13.29 13.18
N GLY A 353 -1.99 -13.72 11.99
CA GLY A 353 -0.65 -13.45 11.48
C GLY A 353 0.47 -14.27 12.14
N LEU A 354 0.15 -15.21 13.03
CA LEU A 354 1.13 -16.12 13.63
C LEU A 354 1.65 -17.10 12.57
N LYS A 355 2.96 -17.39 12.58
CA LYS A 355 3.62 -18.29 11.61
C LYS A 355 4.67 -19.18 12.29
N GLY A 356 4.95 -20.31 11.66
CA GLY A 356 6.02 -21.18 12.07
C GLY A 356 5.95 -21.60 13.55
N LYS A 357 7.07 -21.46 14.24
CA LYS A 357 7.20 -21.82 15.67
C LYS A 357 6.28 -20.99 16.58
N GLU A 358 5.95 -19.75 16.21
CA GLU A 358 5.04 -18.91 17.00
C GLU A 358 3.62 -19.48 16.98
N LEU A 359 3.14 -19.91 15.81
CA LEU A 359 1.83 -20.56 15.67
C LEU A 359 1.79 -21.86 16.49
N VAL A 360 2.85 -22.70 16.39
CA VAL A 360 2.96 -23.94 17.18
C VAL A 360 2.93 -23.65 18.68
N ALA A 361 3.70 -22.66 19.14
CA ALA A 361 3.75 -22.28 20.55
C ALA A 361 2.40 -21.74 21.05
N PHE A 362 1.69 -20.94 20.24
CA PHE A 362 0.37 -20.45 20.56
C PHE A 362 -0.64 -21.58 20.73
N CYS A 363 -0.73 -22.50 19.76
CA CYS A 363 -1.63 -23.65 19.81
C CYS A 363 -1.28 -24.58 20.99
N THR A 364 0.02 -24.79 21.26
CA THR A 364 0.45 -25.61 22.41
C THR A 364 -0.06 -25.03 23.72
N ARG A 365 0.12 -23.71 23.95
CA ARG A 365 -0.42 -23.05 25.16
C ARG A 365 -1.95 -23.13 25.25
N LEU A 366 -2.63 -23.01 24.11
CA LEU A 366 -4.10 -23.04 24.03
C LEU A 366 -4.66 -24.40 24.52
N PHE A 367 -3.98 -25.51 24.21
CA PHE A 367 -4.41 -26.86 24.58
C PHE A 367 -3.79 -27.38 25.88
N GLN A 368 -2.74 -26.77 26.41
CA GLN A 368 -2.16 -27.10 27.73
C GLN A 368 -2.97 -26.55 28.90
N ASN A 369 -3.72 -25.47 28.70
CA ASN A 369 -4.53 -24.80 29.72
C ASN A 369 -5.99 -25.30 29.77
N LYS A 370 -6.28 -26.44 29.15
CA LYS A 370 -7.53 -27.18 29.19
C LYS A 370 -7.39 -28.42 30.04
#